data_8cd25d11ab933f63b63999d26811ec56
#
_entry.id   8cd25d11ab933f63b63999d26811ec56
#
_cell.length_a   1.000
_cell.length_b   1.000
_cell.length_c   1.000
_cell.angle_alpha   90.00
_cell.angle_beta   90.00
_cell.angle_gamma   90.00
#
_symmetry.space_group_name_H-M   'P 1'
#
loop_
_entity.id
_entity.type
_entity.pdbx_description
1 polymer ?
#
loop_
_entity_poly.entity_id
_entity_poly.type
_entity_poly.pdbx_seq_one_letter_code
_entity_poly.pdbx_strand_id
1 'polypeptide(L)'
;MLENKKVSEIIKLIQTKQISVKEVVEFYLARIEKYNPKLNAIVLLKETEKILEEAKKKDNQQNKNKSLFGLPLAVKDLSDVVGIQTTYGFKGYKDHFPKKNSFFVDKLIENGAIIIGKTNTAELGVGGHTINRLFGPTSNVYDLSKSSGGSSGGASSAVAAQLIPFADGTDQMGSCRNPAAYSNIYGFRPTPGVIASARSDNQKNIPILTTPGFLSRTPDDMTIILDSVTGKHSLDPYSLELKSNFQNFEIKDSEIKNIKIAWLSDINGKYKFENEILEICEKKLSELNKQNIKIDFLKSGINTDELWDSWLTFRSRSIFMDIGSMSIKDINEMTFQAIWEYNRGKDIKDNDIDIALEKRKKSINDINQIFKDYDFLALPSAQVFPFKKELNYPEKINDFSLDTYHRWIEVFILSSLLELPTITVPVGFNKNKLPMGMQIIGKKNDDLKVLAFARKYEQMFNYSKIKPEI
;
A
#
# COMPACT_ATOMS: atom_id res chain seq x y z
N MET A 1 -2.62 -23.35 15.80
CA MET A 1 -3.30 -22.44 16.76
C MET A 1 -3.37 -20.99 16.25
N LEU A 2 -2.28 -20.43 15.68
CA LEU A 2 -2.23 -19.00 15.23
C LEU A 2 -2.66 -18.78 13.79
N GLU A 3 -2.72 -19.79 12.96
CA GLU A 3 -3.13 -19.66 11.56
C GLU A 3 -4.51 -19.03 11.44
N ASN A 4 -4.63 -18.01 10.59
CA ASN A 4 -5.85 -17.23 10.31
C ASN A 4 -6.38 -16.34 11.46
N LYS A 5 -5.70 -16.27 12.58
CA LYS A 5 -6.10 -15.33 13.63
C LYS A 5 -5.91 -13.88 13.18
N LYS A 6 -6.81 -13.03 13.64
CA LYS A 6 -6.67 -11.58 13.55
C LYS A 6 -5.58 -11.09 14.52
N VAL A 7 -5.01 -9.93 14.24
CA VAL A 7 -4.04 -9.26 15.12
C VAL A 7 -4.59 -9.15 16.54
N SER A 8 -5.85 -8.70 16.69
CA SER A 8 -6.51 -8.58 18.01
C SER A 8 -6.58 -9.90 18.78
N GLU A 9 -6.84 -11.01 18.09
CA GLU A 9 -6.91 -12.34 18.72
C GLU A 9 -5.52 -12.80 19.22
N ILE A 10 -4.47 -12.56 18.42
CA ILE A 10 -3.09 -12.91 18.79
C ILE A 10 -2.67 -12.10 20.03
N ILE A 11 -2.91 -10.79 20.02
CA ILE A 11 -2.62 -9.91 21.14
C ILE A 11 -3.35 -10.39 22.41
N LYS A 12 -4.64 -10.72 22.29
CA LYS A 12 -5.44 -11.23 23.42
C LYS A 12 -4.86 -12.52 23.98
N LEU A 13 -4.43 -13.47 23.14
CA LEU A 13 -3.80 -14.71 23.60
C LEU A 13 -2.49 -14.46 24.39
N ILE A 14 -1.68 -13.49 23.94
CA ILE A 14 -0.45 -13.08 24.64
C ILE A 14 -0.79 -12.43 25.97
N GLN A 15 -1.74 -11.50 26.01
CA GLN A 15 -2.14 -10.77 27.21
C GLN A 15 -2.73 -11.70 28.29
N THR A 16 -3.52 -12.68 27.86
CA THR A 16 -4.12 -13.70 28.75
C THR A 16 -3.16 -14.84 29.06
N LYS A 17 -1.91 -14.80 28.61
CA LYS A 17 -0.87 -15.82 28.82
C LYS A 17 -1.26 -17.23 28.29
N GLN A 18 -2.15 -17.28 27.31
CA GLN A 18 -2.50 -18.55 26.63
C GLN A 18 -1.41 -18.96 25.62
N ILE A 19 -0.62 -17.98 25.16
CA ILE A 19 0.56 -18.19 24.30
C ILE A 19 1.64 -17.16 24.70
N SER A 20 2.89 -17.54 24.63
CA SER A 20 4.02 -16.64 24.82
C SER A 20 4.34 -15.86 23.54
N VAL A 21 5.02 -14.72 23.69
CA VAL A 21 5.57 -13.95 22.55
C VAL A 21 6.56 -14.82 21.75
N LYS A 22 7.36 -15.63 22.47
CA LYS A 22 8.31 -16.57 21.84
C LYS A 22 7.60 -17.53 20.92
N GLU A 23 6.51 -18.18 21.35
CA GLU A 23 5.74 -19.12 20.53
C GLU A 23 5.08 -18.42 19.31
N VAL A 24 4.62 -17.19 19.46
CA VAL A 24 4.11 -16.38 18.32
C VAL A 24 5.23 -16.13 17.31
N VAL A 25 6.40 -15.72 17.74
CA VAL A 25 7.55 -15.46 16.88
C VAL A 25 8.02 -16.77 16.19
N GLU A 26 8.14 -17.88 16.93
CA GLU A 26 8.50 -19.19 16.37
C GLU A 26 7.52 -19.65 15.30
N PHE A 27 6.22 -19.42 15.49
CA PHE A 27 5.22 -19.73 14.48
C PHE A 27 5.48 -18.98 13.17
N TYR A 28 5.73 -17.66 13.24
CA TYR A 28 5.98 -16.87 12.03
C TYR A 28 7.33 -17.19 11.39
N LEU A 29 8.37 -17.42 12.17
CA LEU A 29 9.69 -17.83 11.65
C LEU A 29 9.60 -19.18 10.91
N ALA A 30 8.89 -20.16 11.44
CA ALA A 30 8.68 -21.46 10.77
C ALA A 30 7.92 -21.29 9.43
N ARG A 31 6.96 -20.36 9.37
CA ARG A 31 6.27 -20.04 8.11
C ARG A 31 7.18 -19.34 7.11
N ILE A 32 8.02 -18.41 7.57
CA ILE A 32 9.02 -17.74 6.72
C ILE A 32 9.97 -18.79 6.14
N GLU A 33 10.53 -19.68 6.95
CA GLU A 33 11.42 -20.76 6.50
C GLU A 33 10.76 -21.63 5.42
N LYS A 34 9.50 -22.01 5.64
CA LYS A 34 8.77 -22.92 4.74
C LYS A 34 8.37 -22.29 3.40
N TYR A 35 7.85 -21.07 3.42
CA TYR A 35 7.16 -20.48 2.25
C TYR A 35 7.95 -19.36 1.57
N ASN A 36 8.77 -18.61 2.31
CA ASN A 36 9.49 -17.48 1.75
C ASN A 36 10.48 -17.83 0.62
N PRO A 37 11.14 -19.03 0.61
CA PRO A 37 11.98 -19.41 -0.52
C PRO A 37 11.25 -19.45 -1.88
N LYS A 38 9.94 -19.74 -1.89
CA LYS A 38 9.11 -19.70 -3.10
C LYS A 38 8.66 -18.28 -3.47
N LEU A 39 8.47 -17.43 -2.47
CA LEU A 39 7.84 -16.10 -2.61
C LEU A 39 8.85 -14.98 -2.81
N ASN A 40 10.02 -15.08 -2.18
CA ASN A 40 11.00 -13.99 -2.12
C ASN A 40 10.38 -12.67 -1.61
N ALA A 41 9.57 -12.80 -0.55
CA ALA A 41 8.79 -11.72 0.03
C ALA A 41 9.55 -10.97 1.12
N ILE A 42 10.28 -11.69 1.99
CA ILE A 42 11.16 -11.15 3.03
C ILE A 42 12.60 -11.39 2.58
N VAL A 43 13.35 -10.31 2.35
CA VAL A 43 14.67 -10.36 1.70
C VAL A 43 15.85 -10.16 2.65
N LEU A 44 15.59 -9.58 3.81
CA LEU A 44 16.55 -9.46 4.90
C LEU A 44 15.86 -9.90 6.20
N LEU A 45 16.49 -10.79 6.94
CA LEU A 45 16.01 -11.27 8.23
C LEU A 45 17.12 -11.11 9.26
N LYS A 46 16.80 -10.65 10.46
CA LYS A 46 17.71 -10.68 11.60
C LYS A 46 18.10 -12.14 11.93
N GLU A 47 19.22 -12.32 12.58
CA GLU A 47 19.60 -13.62 13.15
C GLU A 47 18.48 -14.18 14.04
N THR A 48 18.07 -15.41 13.80
CA THR A 48 16.95 -16.06 14.49
C THR A 48 17.12 -16.03 16.01
N GLU A 49 18.33 -16.25 16.49
CA GLU A 49 18.66 -16.22 17.92
C GLU A 49 18.37 -14.84 18.54
N LYS A 50 18.76 -13.76 17.86
CA LYS A 50 18.49 -12.38 18.34
C LYS A 50 16.99 -12.05 18.37
N ILE A 51 16.24 -12.54 17.38
CA ILE A 51 14.77 -12.37 17.34
C ILE A 51 14.13 -13.12 18.53
N LEU A 52 14.53 -14.34 18.78
CA LEU A 52 14.01 -15.16 19.89
C LEU A 52 14.41 -14.63 21.26
N GLU A 53 15.61 -14.05 21.39
CA GLU A 53 16.02 -13.37 22.64
C GLU A 53 15.15 -12.13 22.89
N GLU A 54 14.85 -11.33 21.86
CA GLU A 54 13.96 -10.16 21.98
C GLU A 54 12.54 -10.61 22.36
N ALA A 55 12.04 -11.70 21.79
CA ALA A 55 10.75 -12.29 22.15
C ALA A 55 10.71 -12.75 23.61
N LYS A 56 11.74 -13.45 24.10
CA LYS A 56 11.87 -13.87 25.51
C LYS A 56 11.93 -12.69 26.47
N LYS A 57 12.65 -11.60 26.10
CA LYS A 57 12.68 -10.37 26.91
C LYS A 57 11.28 -9.76 27.05
N LYS A 58 10.47 -9.78 25.95
CA LYS A 58 9.07 -9.31 26.00
C LYS A 58 8.18 -10.21 26.87
N ASP A 59 8.37 -11.52 26.85
CA ASP A 59 7.60 -12.44 27.72
C ASP A 59 7.75 -12.11 29.20
N ASN A 60 8.91 -11.61 29.61
CA ASN A 60 9.22 -11.21 30.99
C ASN A 60 8.73 -9.81 31.37
N GLN A 61 8.20 -9.02 30.41
CA GLN A 61 7.67 -7.70 30.72
C GLN A 61 6.33 -7.78 31.46
N GLN A 62 6.18 -6.96 32.50
CA GLN A 62 4.95 -6.90 33.30
C GLN A 62 3.80 -6.24 32.51
N ASN A 63 4.08 -5.14 31.80
CA ASN A 63 3.07 -4.42 31.03
C ASN A 63 3.01 -4.94 29.57
N LYS A 64 1.98 -5.70 29.28
CA LYS A 64 1.69 -6.26 27.94
C LYS A 64 0.52 -5.53 27.23
N ASN A 65 0.07 -4.39 27.75
CA ASN A 65 -1.14 -3.69 27.25
C ASN A 65 -0.88 -2.78 26.04
N LYS A 66 0.25 -2.98 25.33
CA LYS A 66 0.54 -2.25 24.10
C LYS A 66 -0.20 -2.89 22.91
N SER A 67 -0.68 -2.06 21.98
CA SER A 67 -1.56 -2.46 20.89
C SER A 67 -0.95 -3.45 19.87
N LEU A 68 0.39 -3.54 19.78
CA LEU A 68 1.11 -4.45 18.87
C LEU A 68 2.08 -5.36 19.63
N PHE A 69 1.84 -5.56 20.94
CA PHE A 69 2.79 -6.25 21.81
C PHE A 69 3.13 -7.66 21.34
N GLY A 70 4.41 -7.89 21.07
CA GLY A 70 4.96 -9.21 20.72
C GLY A 70 4.73 -9.65 19.29
N LEU A 71 4.14 -8.82 18.43
CA LEU A 71 3.91 -9.16 17.02
C LEU A 71 5.21 -9.00 16.20
N PRO A 72 5.67 -10.05 15.47
CA PRO A 72 6.82 -9.94 14.58
C PRO A 72 6.43 -9.26 13.26
N LEU A 73 7.25 -8.30 12.81
CA LEU A 73 7.04 -7.53 11.58
C LEU A 73 8.32 -7.47 10.74
N ALA A 74 8.16 -7.62 9.42
CA ALA A 74 9.18 -7.23 8.45
C ALA A 74 8.73 -5.92 7.78
N VAL A 75 9.58 -4.90 7.84
CA VAL A 75 9.31 -3.54 7.34
C VAL A 75 9.79 -3.43 5.90
N LYS A 76 9.06 -2.69 5.06
CA LYS A 76 9.44 -2.49 3.65
C LYS A 76 10.88 -1.97 3.52
N ASP A 77 11.62 -2.48 2.55
CA ASP A 77 13.03 -2.09 2.35
C ASP A 77 13.21 -0.70 1.71
N LEU A 78 12.24 0.18 1.95
CA LEU A 78 12.31 1.64 1.73
C LEU A 78 12.22 2.41 3.05
N SER A 79 11.91 1.75 4.16
CA SER A 79 11.71 2.36 5.46
C SER A 79 12.88 2.04 6.35
N ASP A 80 13.52 3.07 6.91
CA ASP A 80 14.70 2.93 7.73
C ASP A 80 14.42 2.24 9.06
N VAL A 81 15.29 1.30 9.43
CA VAL A 81 15.27 0.58 10.70
C VAL A 81 16.70 0.51 11.24
N VAL A 82 16.93 1.08 12.42
CA VAL A 82 18.24 1.01 13.08
C VAL A 82 18.61 -0.44 13.38
N GLY A 83 19.83 -0.82 13.03
CA GLY A 83 20.36 -2.17 13.25
C GLY A 83 19.97 -3.21 12.21
N ILE A 84 19.19 -2.84 11.18
CA ILE A 84 18.92 -3.68 10.02
C ILE A 84 19.32 -2.91 8.75
N GLN A 85 19.93 -3.60 7.80
CA GLN A 85 20.21 -3.01 6.48
C GLN A 85 18.92 -2.45 5.86
N THR A 86 19.01 -1.28 5.22
CA THR A 86 17.97 -0.74 4.35
C THR A 86 18.61 -0.44 3.01
N THR A 87 18.31 -1.28 2.03
CA THR A 87 19.00 -1.23 0.73
C THR A 87 18.25 -0.41 -0.30
N TYR A 88 17.00 -0.04 -0.03
CA TYR A 88 16.06 0.57 -0.99
C TYR A 88 15.89 -0.26 -2.28
N GLY A 89 16.17 -1.58 -2.22
CA GLY A 89 16.24 -2.45 -3.39
C GLY A 89 17.35 -2.10 -4.38
N PHE A 90 18.27 -1.20 -4.04
CA PHE A 90 19.31 -0.66 -4.90
C PHE A 90 20.69 -1.18 -4.49
N LYS A 91 21.44 -1.71 -5.46
CA LYS A 91 22.75 -2.33 -5.23
C LYS A 91 23.77 -1.38 -4.58
N GLY A 92 23.68 -0.08 -4.88
CA GLY A 92 24.58 0.93 -4.29
C GLY A 92 24.40 1.12 -2.78
N TYR A 93 23.26 0.68 -2.22
CA TYR A 93 22.97 0.73 -0.79
C TYR A 93 22.96 -0.65 -0.11
N LYS A 94 23.52 -1.67 -0.75
CA LYS A 94 23.55 -3.05 -0.21
C LYS A 94 24.16 -3.17 1.19
N ASP A 95 25.05 -2.27 1.58
CA ASP A 95 25.74 -2.27 2.88
C ASP A 95 25.30 -1.08 3.77
N HIS A 96 24.17 -0.44 3.45
CA HIS A 96 23.69 0.72 4.19
C HIS A 96 22.95 0.33 5.45
N PHE A 97 23.35 0.91 6.59
CA PHE A 97 22.68 0.80 7.89
C PHE A 97 22.19 2.19 8.32
N PRO A 98 20.88 2.40 8.42
CA PRO A 98 20.32 3.67 8.86
C PRO A 98 20.73 4.01 10.29
N LYS A 99 20.93 5.31 10.57
CA LYS A 99 21.23 5.82 11.91
C LYS A 99 19.98 6.23 12.70
N LYS A 100 18.83 6.31 12.04
CA LYS A 100 17.53 6.65 12.63
C LYS A 100 16.46 5.77 12.00
N ASN A 101 15.41 5.47 12.75
CA ASN A 101 14.22 4.83 12.22
C ASN A 101 13.36 5.82 11.42
N SER A 102 12.57 5.32 10.48
CA SER A 102 11.41 6.05 9.97
C SER A 102 10.40 6.29 11.10
N PHE A 103 9.70 7.44 11.12
CA PHE A 103 8.85 7.85 12.24
C PHE A 103 7.81 6.80 12.66
N PHE A 104 7.13 6.20 11.67
CA PHE A 104 6.15 5.16 11.97
C PHE A 104 6.78 3.86 12.50
N VAL A 105 8.05 3.58 12.19
CA VAL A 105 8.79 2.43 12.72
C VAL A 105 9.03 2.60 14.23
N ASP A 106 9.41 3.81 14.66
CA ASP A 106 9.51 4.12 16.08
C ASP A 106 8.18 3.86 16.79
N LYS A 107 7.06 4.30 16.19
CA LYS A 107 5.71 4.05 16.72
C LYS A 107 5.36 2.57 16.80
N LEU A 108 5.71 1.77 15.81
CA LEU A 108 5.52 0.31 15.84
C LEU A 108 6.28 -0.33 17.01
N ILE A 109 7.54 0.06 17.21
CA ILE A 109 8.40 -0.43 18.30
C ILE A 109 7.87 0.03 19.66
N GLU A 110 7.50 1.31 19.80
CA GLU A 110 6.89 1.88 21.00
C GLU A 110 5.61 1.12 21.40
N ASN A 111 4.80 0.70 20.42
CA ASN A 111 3.59 -0.09 20.61
C ASN A 111 3.85 -1.60 20.75
N GLY A 112 5.12 -2.02 20.83
CA GLY A 112 5.50 -3.34 21.26
C GLY A 112 5.77 -4.34 20.15
N ALA A 113 5.75 -3.96 18.90
CA ALA A 113 6.14 -4.83 17.78
C ALA A 113 7.62 -5.25 17.87
N ILE A 114 7.94 -6.38 17.25
CA ILE A 114 9.31 -6.91 17.08
C ILE A 114 9.66 -6.81 15.61
N ILE A 115 10.60 -5.94 15.24
CA ILE A 115 11.03 -5.84 13.85
C ILE A 115 12.04 -6.95 13.57
N ILE A 116 11.65 -7.89 12.70
CA ILE A 116 12.43 -9.10 12.39
C ILE A 116 13.22 -9.01 11.09
N GLY A 117 12.88 -8.11 10.17
CA GLY A 117 13.54 -8.04 8.87
C GLY A 117 12.94 -7.01 7.92
N LYS A 118 13.17 -7.21 6.62
CA LYS A 118 12.74 -6.31 5.55
C LYS A 118 11.98 -7.05 4.46
N THR A 119 10.85 -6.46 3.99
CA THR A 119 10.12 -7.00 2.84
C THR A 119 10.66 -6.41 1.52
N ASN A 120 10.60 -7.19 0.46
CA ASN A 120 11.10 -6.81 -0.87
C ASN A 120 10.32 -5.63 -1.47
N THR A 121 11.00 -4.85 -2.29
CA THR A 121 10.48 -3.64 -2.95
C THR A 121 10.96 -3.51 -4.38
N ALA A 122 10.31 -2.70 -5.22
CA ALA A 122 10.93 -2.20 -6.43
C ALA A 122 12.13 -1.31 -6.07
N GLU A 123 13.15 -1.29 -6.91
CA GLU A 123 14.35 -0.45 -6.70
C GLU A 123 13.95 1.02 -6.49
N LEU A 124 14.39 1.62 -5.39
CA LEU A 124 14.06 2.98 -4.96
C LEU A 124 12.55 3.27 -4.88
N GLY A 125 11.71 2.23 -4.87
CA GLY A 125 10.25 2.35 -4.93
C GLY A 125 9.71 2.74 -6.32
N VAL A 126 10.56 2.84 -7.33
CA VAL A 126 10.20 3.28 -8.68
C VAL A 126 9.77 2.09 -9.53
N GLY A 127 8.45 1.97 -9.77
CA GLY A 127 7.85 0.88 -10.54
C GLY A 127 6.65 0.24 -9.84
N GLY A 128 5.73 -0.29 -10.64
CA GLY A 128 4.51 -0.96 -10.14
C GLY A 128 4.67 -2.48 -9.97
N HIS A 129 5.89 -3.00 -10.09
CA HIS A 129 6.25 -4.40 -9.90
C HIS A 129 7.42 -4.52 -8.93
N THR A 130 7.33 -5.47 -7.98
CA THR A 130 8.37 -5.73 -7.00
C THR A 130 9.45 -6.64 -7.60
N ILE A 131 10.41 -6.00 -8.24
CA ILE A 131 11.61 -6.58 -8.81
C ILE A 131 12.77 -5.61 -8.64
N ASN A 132 13.94 -6.11 -8.27
CA ASN A 132 15.19 -5.34 -8.22
C ASN A 132 16.39 -6.24 -8.52
N ARG A 133 17.55 -5.62 -8.81
CA ARG A 133 18.78 -6.35 -9.18
C ARG A 133 19.49 -6.99 -7.99
N LEU A 134 19.09 -6.63 -6.75
CA LEU A 134 19.76 -7.13 -5.55
C LEU A 134 19.12 -8.46 -5.10
N PHE A 135 17.79 -8.54 -5.11
CA PHE A 135 17.04 -9.67 -4.57
C PHE A 135 16.20 -10.41 -5.62
N GLY A 136 16.02 -9.86 -6.81
CA GLY A 136 15.12 -10.40 -7.83
C GLY A 136 13.63 -10.10 -7.55
N PRO A 137 12.71 -10.76 -8.30
CA PRO A 137 11.28 -10.53 -8.20
C PRO A 137 10.65 -11.24 -6.99
N THR A 138 9.59 -10.64 -6.44
CA THR A 138 8.67 -11.32 -5.53
C THR A 138 7.57 -12.00 -6.32
N SER A 139 7.28 -13.25 -5.99
CA SER A 139 6.23 -14.05 -6.61
C SER A 139 4.84 -13.72 -6.03
N ASN A 140 3.82 -13.84 -6.89
CA ASN A 140 2.43 -13.80 -6.47
C ASN A 140 2.06 -15.07 -5.69
N VAL A 141 1.24 -14.91 -4.65
CA VAL A 141 0.84 -16.03 -3.77
C VAL A 141 -0.20 -16.97 -4.40
N TYR A 142 -0.91 -16.53 -5.44
CA TYR A 142 -1.91 -17.34 -6.17
C TYR A 142 -1.32 -18.01 -7.42
N ASP A 143 -0.21 -17.47 -7.96
CA ASP A 143 0.54 -18.07 -9.06
C ASP A 143 2.01 -17.63 -8.96
N LEU A 144 2.88 -18.55 -8.57
CA LEU A 144 4.30 -18.28 -8.32
C LEU A 144 5.08 -17.80 -9.57
N SER A 145 4.52 -17.94 -10.77
CA SER A 145 5.10 -17.43 -12.01
C SER A 145 4.73 -15.96 -12.29
N LYS A 146 3.89 -15.37 -11.46
CA LYS A 146 3.32 -14.05 -11.68
C LYS A 146 3.88 -12.99 -10.73
N SER A 147 3.72 -11.73 -11.14
CA SER A 147 4.05 -10.55 -10.36
C SER A 147 3.17 -10.44 -9.11
N SER A 148 3.77 -10.08 -7.98
CA SER A 148 3.06 -9.71 -6.73
C SER A 148 2.51 -8.27 -6.75
N GLY A 149 2.67 -7.54 -7.87
CA GLY A 149 2.46 -6.11 -7.90
C GLY A 149 3.60 -5.34 -7.23
N GLY A 150 3.44 -4.04 -7.06
CA GLY A 150 4.49 -3.21 -6.48
C GLY A 150 4.09 -1.74 -6.28
N SER A 151 4.99 -1.04 -5.61
CA SER A 151 6.34 -1.43 -5.18
C SER A 151 6.38 -2.24 -3.86
N SER A 152 5.26 -2.44 -3.12
CA SER A 152 5.21 -3.18 -1.84
C SER A 152 4.76 -4.64 -2.01
N GLY A 153 5.19 -5.33 -3.08
CA GLY A 153 4.78 -6.70 -3.36
C GLY A 153 5.34 -7.73 -2.37
N GLY A 154 6.54 -7.47 -1.80
CA GLY A 154 7.07 -8.28 -0.72
C GLY A 154 6.15 -8.25 0.52
N ALA A 155 5.69 -7.05 0.88
CA ALA A 155 4.75 -6.84 1.98
C ALA A 155 3.42 -7.58 1.74
N SER A 156 2.82 -7.41 0.55
CA SER A 156 1.53 -8.06 0.23
C SER A 156 1.62 -9.58 0.21
N SER A 157 2.67 -10.14 -0.42
CA SER A 157 2.88 -11.59 -0.45
C SER A 157 3.15 -12.16 0.94
N ALA A 158 3.94 -11.46 1.77
CA ALA A 158 4.22 -11.89 3.15
C ALA A 158 2.94 -11.91 4.01
N VAL A 159 2.07 -10.90 3.88
CA VAL A 159 0.80 -10.83 4.62
C VAL A 159 -0.19 -11.88 4.13
N ALA A 160 -0.38 -12.03 2.82
CA ALA A 160 -1.31 -13.01 2.25
C ALA A 160 -0.90 -14.45 2.56
N ALA A 161 0.42 -14.74 2.54
CA ALA A 161 0.99 -16.03 2.93
C ALA A 161 1.09 -16.22 4.45
N GLN A 162 0.69 -15.23 5.25
CA GLN A 162 0.81 -15.24 6.72
C GLN A 162 2.24 -15.48 7.22
N LEU A 163 3.25 -14.91 6.55
CA LEU A 163 4.63 -14.87 7.04
C LEU A 163 4.81 -13.82 8.14
N ILE A 164 3.96 -12.82 8.16
CA ILE A 164 3.81 -11.77 9.16
C ILE A 164 2.34 -11.39 9.29
N PRO A 165 1.89 -10.85 10.42
CA PRO A 165 0.47 -10.56 10.66
C PRO A 165 -0.06 -9.39 9.82
N PHE A 166 0.77 -8.38 9.56
CA PHE A 166 0.52 -7.22 8.71
C PHE A 166 1.84 -6.63 8.22
N ALA A 167 1.80 -5.69 7.29
CA ALA A 167 3.00 -5.02 6.80
C ALA A 167 2.75 -3.53 6.51
N ASP A 168 3.82 -2.73 6.61
CA ASP A 168 3.87 -1.40 6.05
C ASP A 168 4.10 -1.44 4.53
N GLY A 169 3.81 -0.33 3.91
CA GLY A 169 4.15 -0.01 2.55
C GLY A 169 4.29 1.49 2.36
N THR A 170 4.68 1.90 1.18
CA THR A 170 4.60 3.29 0.74
C THR A 170 3.73 3.34 -0.50
N ASP A 171 2.89 4.35 -0.66
CA ASP A 171 2.01 4.49 -1.82
C ASP A 171 2.16 5.86 -2.48
N GLN A 172 2.76 5.88 -3.65
CA GLN A 172 2.81 7.05 -4.51
C GLN A 172 1.85 6.89 -5.70
N MET A 173 1.91 5.75 -6.40
CA MET A 173 1.09 5.42 -7.56
C MET A 173 0.54 4.00 -7.40
N GLY A 174 -0.16 3.74 -6.27
CA GLY A 174 -0.78 2.46 -6.02
C GLY A 174 0.10 1.42 -5.33
N SER A 175 1.25 1.80 -4.74
CA SER A 175 2.23 0.82 -4.24
C SER A 175 1.82 0.06 -2.97
N CYS A 176 0.71 0.43 -2.29
CA CYS A 176 0.00 -0.42 -1.33
C CYS A 176 -1.22 -1.07 -2.00
N ARG A 177 -1.92 -0.34 -2.85
CA ARG A 177 -3.21 -0.71 -3.44
C ARG A 177 -3.10 -1.77 -4.53
N ASN A 178 -2.14 -1.63 -5.46
CA ASN A 178 -1.89 -2.62 -6.52
C ASN A 178 -1.47 -3.98 -5.95
N PRO A 179 -0.43 -4.09 -5.09
CA PRO A 179 -0.03 -5.38 -4.54
C PRO A 179 -1.10 -6.00 -3.64
N ALA A 180 -1.92 -5.21 -2.95
CA ALA A 180 -3.07 -5.72 -2.21
C ALA A 180 -4.11 -6.37 -3.13
N ALA A 181 -4.44 -5.74 -4.28
CA ALA A 181 -5.32 -6.31 -5.30
C ALA A 181 -4.81 -7.66 -5.83
N TYR A 182 -3.50 -7.75 -6.08
CA TYR A 182 -2.84 -8.96 -6.59
C TYR A 182 -2.67 -10.06 -5.54
N SER A 183 -2.90 -9.75 -4.27
CA SER A 183 -2.76 -10.69 -3.16
C SER A 183 -4.07 -11.00 -2.44
N ASN A 184 -5.22 -10.51 -2.94
CA ASN A 184 -6.56 -10.67 -2.33
C ASN A 184 -6.61 -10.26 -0.85
N ILE A 185 -5.97 -9.11 -0.52
CA ILE A 185 -5.94 -8.51 0.81
C ILE A 185 -6.32 -7.03 0.75
N TYR A 186 -6.32 -6.36 1.90
CA TYR A 186 -6.60 -4.94 2.01
C TYR A 186 -5.31 -4.13 2.00
N GLY A 187 -5.26 -3.07 1.18
CA GLY A 187 -4.15 -2.12 1.13
C GLY A 187 -4.67 -0.70 1.24
N PHE A 188 -4.19 0.05 2.22
CA PHE A 188 -4.66 1.39 2.54
C PHE A 188 -3.60 2.45 2.25
N ARG A 189 -4.00 3.43 1.44
CA ARG A 189 -3.31 4.70 1.27
C ARG A 189 -4.06 5.76 2.06
N PRO A 190 -3.56 6.25 3.20
CA PRO A 190 -4.19 7.34 3.94
C PRO A 190 -4.02 8.70 3.24
N THR A 191 -4.78 9.68 3.68
CA THR A 191 -4.51 11.09 3.41
C THR A 191 -3.07 11.41 3.84
N PRO A 192 -2.25 12.08 3.00
CA PRO A 192 -0.90 12.49 3.39
C PRO A 192 -0.89 13.27 4.71
N GLY A 193 -0.01 12.89 5.62
CA GLY A 193 0.09 13.49 6.95
C GLY A 193 -0.67 12.73 8.05
N VAL A 194 -1.60 11.83 7.73
CA VAL A 194 -2.25 10.95 8.72
C VAL A 194 -1.20 10.04 9.40
N ILE A 195 -0.26 9.54 8.62
CA ILE A 195 0.95 8.89 9.13
C ILE A 195 2.10 9.86 8.86
N ALA A 196 2.77 10.29 9.92
CA ALA A 196 3.89 11.21 9.79
C ALA A 196 5.06 10.60 8.99
N SER A 197 5.67 11.40 8.12
CA SER A 197 6.82 10.99 7.33
C SER A 197 7.81 12.15 7.15
N ALA A 198 9.10 11.84 7.10
CA ALA A 198 10.11 12.83 6.79
C ALA A 198 9.94 13.31 5.34
N ARG A 199 10.01 14.62 5.13
CA ARG A 199 10.00 15.25 3.81
C ARG A 199 11.25 16.09 3.64
N SER A 200 11.75 16.12 2.40
CA SER A 200 12.79 17.07 2.03
C SER A 200 12.22 18.49 1.92
N ASP A 201 12.90 19.46 2.52
CA ASP A 201 12.56 20.88 2.39
C ASP A 201 12.53 21.36 0.94
N ASN A 202 13.23 20.69 0.05
CA ASN A 202 13.30 21.01 -1.37
C ASN A 202 11.98 20.71 -2.13
N GLN A 203 11.02 20.01 -1.52
CA GLN A 203 9.76 19.60 -2.14
C GLN A 203 8.57 20.49 -1.77
N LYS A 204 8.79 21.71 -1.25
CA LYS A 204 7.72 22.60 -0.73
C LYS A 204 6.64 22.95 -1.76
N ASN A 205 7.01 23.03 -3.04
CA ASN A 205 6.09 23.42 -4.14
C ASN A 205 5.50 22.21 -4.88
N ILE A 206 5.73 20.98 -4.40
CA ILE A 206 5.20 19.76 -5.00
C ILE A 206 4.17 19.14 -4.05
N PRO A 207 3.01 18.65 -4.55
CA PRO A 207 2.05 17.91 -3.73
C PRO A 207 2.68 16.70 -3.05
N ILE A 208 2.13 16.27 -1.89
CA ILE A 208 2.58 15.06 -1.21
C ILE A 208 2.07 13.83 -1.98
N LEU A 209 2.86 13.36 -2.93
CA LEU A 209 2.50 12.20 -3.74
C LEU A 209 2.64 10.88 -2.98
N THR A 210 3.72 10.74 -2.20
CA THR A 210 4.01 9.52 -1.45
C THR A 210 3.52 9.62 -0.01
N THR A 211 2.83 8.59 0.47
CA THR A 211 2.47 8.45 1.87
C THR A 211 2.80 7.03 2.36
N PRO A 212 3.23 6.86 3.62
CA PRO A 212 3.22 5.54 4.23
C PRO A 212 1.81 4.99 4.27
N GLY A 213 1.68 3.69 4.11
CA GLY A 213 0.42 2.98 4.19
C GLY A 213 0.62 1.58 4.74
N PHE A 214 -0.46 0.81 4.86
CA PHE A 214 -0.40 -0.54 5.42
C PHE A 214 -1.20 -1.54 4.60
N LEU A 215 -0.80 -2.81 4.77
CA LEU A 215 -1.46 -3.96 4.16
C LEU A 215 -1.80 -4.97 5.27
N SER A 216 -3.03 -5.48 5.24
CA SER A 216 -3.52 -6.48 6.20
C SER A 216 -4.54 -7.40 5.56
N ARG A 217 -4.76 -8.57 6.17
CA ARG A 217 -5.79 -9.51 5.71
C ARG A 217 -7.20 -9.06 6.05
N THR A 218 -7.35 -8.23 7.08
CA THR A 218 -8.65 -7.69 7.49
C THR A 218 -8.58 -6.19 7.74
N PRO A 219 -9.66 -5.43 7.46
CA PRO A 219 -9.71 -4.02 7.85
C PRO A 219 -9.71 -3.79 9.37
N ASP A 220 -10.18 -4.76 10.16
CA ASP A 220 -10.10 -4.68 11.63
C ASP A 220 -8.64 -4.64 12.10
N ASP A 221 -7.77 -5.49 11.53
CA ASP A 221 -6.34 -5.45 11.81
C ASP A 221 -5.73 -4.09 11.42
N MET A 222 -6.17 -3.55 10.26
CA MET A 222 -5.73 -2.23 9.78
C MET A 222 -6.05 -1.11 10.78
N THR A 223 -7.22 -1.15 11.45
CA THR A 223 -7.58 -0.12 12.44
C THR A 223 -6.63 -0.11 13.63
N ILE A 224 -6.24 -1.28 14.13
CA ILE A 224 -5.30 -1.42 15.26
C ILE A 224 -3.93 -0.84 14.89
N ILE A 225 -3.47 -1.15 13.67
CA ILE A 225 -2.17 -0.70 13.17
C ILE A 225 -2.17 0.82 13.03
N LEU A 226 -3.18 1.38 12.37
CA LEU A 226 -3.27 2.82 12.12
C LEU A 226 -3.36 3.60 13.43
N ASP A 227 -4.18 3.17 14.40
CA ASP A 227 -4.23 3.81 15.72
C ASP A 227 -2.89 3.78 16.47
N SER A 228 -2.01 2.83 16.11
CA SER A 228 -0.68 2.71 16.70
C SER A 228 0.35 3.67 16.10
N VAL A 229 0.14 4.16 14.88
CA VAL A 229 1.17 4.92 14.12
C VAL A 229 0.73 6.32 13.70
N THR A 230 -0.57 6.64 13.81
CA THR A 230 -1.09 7.96 13.43
C THR A 230 -0.82 9.03 14.47
N GLY A 231 -0.94 10.28 14.07
CA GLY A 231 -0.82 11.46 14.93
C GLY A 231 0.30 12.40 14.53
N LYS A 232 0.33 13.54 15.18
CA LYS A 232 1.33 14.60 14.94
C LYS A 232 2.74 14.15 15.31
N HIS A 233 3.69 14.61 14.51
CA HIS A 233 5.12 14.44 14.76
C HIS A 233 5.85 15.77 14.62
N SER A 234 6.70 16.13 15.58
CA SER A 234 7.34 17.45 15.65
C SER A 234 8.23 17.79 14.44
N LEU A 235 8.76 16.76 13.77
CA LEU A 235 9.62 16.90 12.57
C LEU A 235 8.85 16.80 11.25
N ASP A 236 7.52 16.61 11.29
CA ASP A 236 6.66 16.64 10.11
C ASP A 236 5.59 17.71 10.26
N PRO A 237 5.79 18.90 9.67
CA PRO A 237 4.83 20.01 9.78
C PRO A 237 3.49 19.72 9.07
N TYR A 238 3.43 18.70 8.24
CA TYR A 238 2.21 18.27 7.54
C TYR A 238 1.46 17.16 8.25
N SER A 239 2.01 16.63 9.36
CA SER A 239 1.37 15.57 10.12
C SER A 239 0.05 16.05 10.75
N LEU A 240 -0.97 15.20 10.67
CA LEU A 240 -2.34 15.49 11.07
C LEU A 240 -2.68 14.77 12.39
N GLU A 241 -3.56 15.39 13.15
CA GLU A 241 -4.23 14.74 14.28
C GLU A 241 -5.66 14.39 13.87
N LEU A 242 -6.04 13.14 14.08
CA LEU A 242 -7.39 12.69 13.77
C LEU A 242 -8.35 13.05 14.91
N LYS A 243 -9.62 13.34 14.56
CA LYS A 243 -10.67 13.67 15.53
C LYS A 243 -11.13 12.47 16.36
N SER A 244 -10.84 11.26 15.93
CA SER A 244 -11.16 9.99 16.57
C SER A 244 -10.12 8.96 16.14
N ASN A 245 -10.07 7.81 16.83
CA ASN A 245 -9.28 6.67 16.38
C ASN A 245 -10.11 5.76 15.45
N PHE A 246 -9.40 4.95 14.67
CA PHE A 246 -10.00 4.08 13.66
C PHE A 246 -10.83 2.95 14.25
N GLN A 247 -10.42 2.39 15.40
CA GLN A 247 -11.12 1.28 16.04
C GLN A 247 -12.51 1.69 16.54
N ASN A 248 -12.66 2.93 17.01
CA ASN A 248 -13.89 3.45 17.59
C ASN A 248 -14.84 4.08 16.57
N PHE A 249 -14.36 4.36 15.34
CA PHE A 249 -15.19 4.92 14.30
C PHE A 249 -15.89 3.81 13.52
N GLU A 250 -17.21 3.82 13.52
CA GLU A 250 -18.03 2.81 12.87
C GLU A 250 -19.16 3.44 12.03
N ILE A 251 -19.48 2.81 10.91
CA ILE A 251 -20.70 3.06 10.17
C ILE A 251 -21.76 2.10 10.73
N LYS A 252 -22.86 2.64 11.28
CA LYS A 252 -23.96 1.82 11.81
C LYS A 252 -24.70 1.11 10.67
N ASP A 253 -25.31 -0.03 10.95
CA ASP A 253 -26.06 -0.78 9.94
C ASP A 253 -27.24 0.02 9.37
N SER A 254 -27.86 0.90 10.19
CA SER A 254 -28.90 1.83 9.74
C SER A 254 -28.42 2.90 8.76
N GLU A 255 -27.10 3.21 8.76
CA GLU A 255 -26.49 4.23 7.94
C GLU A 255 -25.98 3.68 6.60
N ILE A 256 -25.74 2.35 6.52
CA ILE A 256 -25.16 1.71 5.32
C ILE A 256 -26.00 1.94 4.06
N LYS A 257 -27.35 1.95 4.21
CA LYS A 257 -28.29 2.21 3.12
C LYS A 257 -28.28 3.64 2.58
N ASN A 258 -27.65 4.56 3.30
CA ASN A 258 -27.51 5.95 2.88
C ASN A 258 -26.21 6.18 2.10
N ILE A 259 -25.32 5.18 2.07
CA ILE A 259 -24.05 5.28 1.37
C ILE A 259 -24.29 5.28 -0.14
N LYS A 260 -23.65 6.23 -0.80
CA LYS A 260 -23.66 6.40 -2.26
C LYS A 260 -22.24 6.30 -2.81
N ILE A 261 -22.05 5.40 -3.78
CA ILE A 261 -20.77 5.19 -4.45
C ILE A 261 -20.91 5.54 -5.93
N ALA A 262 -20.05 6.42 -6.42
CA ALA A 262 -19.91 6.69 -7.84
C ALA A 262 -18.90 5.70 -8.46
N TRP A 263 -19.36 4.82 -9.32
CA TRP A 263 -18.48 3.97 -10.13
C TRP A 263 -18.01 4.75 -11.36
N LEU A 264 -16.69 4.96 -11.46
CA LEU A 264 -16.08 5.72 -12.55
C LEU A 264 -15.69 4.84 -13.74
N SER A 265 -15.74 3.51 -13.58
CA SER A 265 -15.45 2.53 -14.64
C SER A 265 -14.10 2.78 -15.31
N ASP A 266 -14.09 2.99 -16.61
CA ASP A 266 -12.92 3.31 -17.44
C ASP A 266 -12.79 4.81 -17.75
N ILE A 267 -13.49 5.64 -16.98
CA ILE A 267 -13.60 7.11 -17.18
C ILE A 267 -13.92 7.43 -18.66
N ASN A 268 -15.07 6.93 -19.10
CA ASN A 268 -15.60 7.11 -20.46
C ASN A 268 -14.64 6.60 -21.57
N GLY A 269 -14.02 5.44 -21.36
CA GLY A 269 -13.12 4.79 -22.34
C GLY A 269 -11.69 5.35 -22.34
N LYS A 270 -11.36 6.26 -21.42
CA LYS A 270 -10.01 6.83 -21.32
C LYS A 270 -9.00 5.83 -20.76
N TYR A 271 -9.33 5.18 -19.64
CA TYR A 271 -8.47 4.14 -19.06
C TYR A 271 -8.67 2.82 -19.81
N LYS A 272 -7.57 2.16 -20.11
CA LYS A 272 -7.59 0.82 -20.72
C LYS A 272 -7.45 -0.24 -19.65
N PHE A 273 -8.28 -1.28 -19.74
CA PHE A 273 -8.26 -2.42 -18.83
C PHE A 273 -8.13 -3.72 -19.60
N GLU A 274 -7.42 -4.68 -19.03
CA GLU A 274 -7.43 -6.07 -19.50
C GLU A 274 -8.86 -6.65 -19.35
N ASN A 275 -9.23 -7.56 -20.24
CA ASN A 275 -10.55 -8.18 -20.24
C ASN A 275 -10.88 -8.78 -18.87
N GLU A 276 -12.17 -8.84 -18.51
CA GLU A 276 -12.72 -9.32 -17.22
C GLU A 276 -12.56 -8.35 -16.02
N ILE A 277 -11.65 -7.37 -16.02
CA ILE A 277 -11.42 -6.51 -14.84
C ILE A 277 -12.65 -5.69 -14.47
N LEU A 278 -13.22 -4.97 -15.46
CA LEU A 278 -14.44 -4.18 -15.21
C LEU A 278 -15.60 -5.06 -14.80
N GLU A 279 -15.79 -6.19 -15.49
CA GLU A 279 -16.86 -7.15 -15.23
C GLU A 279 -16.83 -7.68 -13.79
N ILE A 280 -15.66 -8.07 -13.28
CA ILE A 280 -15.49 -8.57 -11.91
C ILE A 280 -15.83 -7.47 -10.90
N CYS A 281 -15.37 -6.23 -11.14
CA CYS A 281 -15.69 -5.08 -10.28
C CYS A 281 -17.19 -4.77 -10.29
N GLU A 282 -17.82 -4.72 -11.46
CA GLU A 282 -19.23 -4.41 -11.63
C GLU A 282 -20.15 -5.49 -11.03
N LYS A 283 -19.75 -6.75 -11.14
CA LYS A 283 -20.42 -7.85 -10.43
C LYS A 283 -20.41 -7.60 -8.92
N LYS A 284 -19.26 -7.19 -8.35
CA LYS A 284 -19.15 -6.90 -6.92
C LYS A 284 -19.98 -5.67 -6.53
N LEU A 285 -20.00 -4.63 -7.35
CA LEU A 285 -20.86 -3.45 -7.14
C LEU A 285 -22.34 -3.81 -7.16
N SER A 286 -22.76 -4.72 -8.05
CA SER A 286 -24.13 -5.25 -8.07
C SER A 286 -24.47 -6.01 -6.77
N GLU A 287 -23.50 -6.75 -6.20
CA GLU A 287 -23.68 -7.41 -4.90
C GLU A 287 -23.80 -6.39 -3.75
N LEU A 288 -23.03 -5.31 -3.76
CA LEU A 288 -23.16 -4.18 -2.82
C LEU A 288 -24.53 -3.50 -2.92
N ASN A 289 -25.02 -3.30 -4.16
CA ASN A 289 -26.34 -2.71 -4.37
C ASN A 289 -27.46 -3.56 -3.76
N LYS A 290 -27.33 -4.90 -3.78
CA LYS A 290 -28.24 -5.81 -3.08
C LYS A 290 -28.19 -5.69 -1.55
N GLN A 291 -27.11 -5.10 -1.00
CA GLN A 291 -26.97 -4.76 0.43
C GLN A 291 -27.48 -3.33 0.74
N ASN A 292 -28.29 -2.75 -0.15
CA ASN A 292 -28.86 -1.40 -0.05
C ASN A 292 -27.84 -0.25 -0.10
N ILE A 293 -26.65 -0.47 -0.65
CA ILE A 293 -25.67 0.59 -0.94
C ILE A 293 -25.97 1.12 -2.36
N LYS A 294 -26.21 2.42 -2.48
CA LYS A 294 -26.52 3.00 -3.79
C LYS A 294 -25.27 3.08 -4.66
N ILE A 295 -25.31 2.47 -5.84
CA ILE A 295 -24.24 2.51 -6.84
C ILE A 295 -24.74 3.25 -8.08
N ASP A 296 -24.08 4.33 -8.43
CA ASP A 296 -24.36 5.07 -9.66
C ASP A 296 -23.17 4.94 -10.62
N PHE A 297 -23.43 4.57 -11.88
CA PHE A 297 -22.45 4.54 -12.96
C PHE A 297 -22.28 5.97 -13.49
N LEU A 298 -21.22 6.64 -13.08
CA LEU A 298 -21.03 8.05 -13.34
C LEU A 298 -20.24 8.28 -14.62
N LYS A 299 -20.86 8.94 -15.60
CA LYS A 299 -20.12 9.57 -16.71
C LYS A 299 -19.48 10.85 -16.20
N SER A 300 -18.22 10.74 -15.79
CA SER A 300 -17.50 11.88 -15.20
C SER A 300 -16.90 12.79 -16.28
N GLY A 301 -16.84 14.10 -15.97
CA GLY A 301 -16.08 15.09 -16.76
C GLY A 301 -14.60 15.18 -16.40
N ILE A 302 -14.05 14.18 -15.70
CA ILE A 302 -12.64 14.17 -15.26
C ILE A 302 -11.74 14.20 -16.49
N ASN A 303 -10.85 15.20 -16.56
CA ASN A 303 -9.85 15.30 -17.61
C ASN A 303 -8.62 14.45 -17.25
N THR A 304 -8.60 13.20 -17.74
CA THR A 304 -7.51 12.24 -17.46
C THR A 304 -6.18 12.67 -18.09
N ASP A 305 -6.19 13.42 -19.19
CA ASP A 305 -4.98 13.91 -19.85
C ASP A 305 -4.32 15.01 -18.98
N GLU A 306 -5.11 15.94 -18.41
CA GLU A 306 -4.59 16.92 -17.45
C GLU A 306 -4.08 16.27 -16.16
N LEU A 307 -4.75 15.22 -15.66
CA LEU A 307 -4.28 14.43 -14.51
C LEU A 307 -2.93 13.78 -14.81
N TRP A 308 -2.80 13.15 -15.99
CA TRP A 308 -1.58 12.48 -16.40
C TRP A 308 -0.40 13.44 -16.56
N ASP A 309 -0.61 14.55 -17.25
CA ASP A 309 0.42 15.58 -17.44
C ASP A 309 0.93 16.14 -16.11
N SER A 310 0.00 16.48 -15.20
CA SER A 310 0.35 16.98 -13.87
C SER A 310 1.09 15.93 -13.05
N TRP A 311 0.63 14.67 -13.14
CA TRP A 311 1.26 13.55 -12.48
C TRP A 311 2.70 13.35 -12.94
N LEU A 312 2.94 13.30 -14.25
CA LEU A 312 4.27 13.15 -14.82
C LEU A 312 5.23 14.25 -14.35
N THR A 313 4.74 15.49 -14.34
CA THR A 313 5.53 16.66 -13.91
C THR A 313 5.93 16.52 -12.44
N PHE A 314 4.98 16.35 -11.54
CA PHE A 314 5.28 16.25 -10.11
C PHE A 314 6.06 15.01 -9.74
N ARG A 315 5.71 13.84 -10.31
CA ARG A 315 6.39 12.58 -10.04
C ARG A 315 7.85 12.63 -10.44
N SER A 316 8.12 12.99 -11.70
CA SER A 316 9.51 13.00 -12.18
C SER A 316 10.35 14.04 -11.42
N ARG A 317 9.78 15.22 -11.12
CA ARG A 317 10.48 16.21 -10.30
C ARG A 317 10.76 15.73 -8.89
N SER A 318 9.79 15.08 -8.23
CA SER A 318 9.96 14.50 -6.89
C SER A 318 11.05 13.44 -6.88
N ILE A 319 11.02 12.47 -7.82
CA ILE A 319 12.02 11.41 -7.91
C ILE A 319 13.42 11.97 -8.21
N PHE A 320 13.54 12.97 -9.09
CA PHE A 320 14.82 13.65 -9.35
C PHE A 320 15.40 14.25 -8.06
N MET A 321 14.57 14.91 -7.24
CA MET A 321 15.01 15.50 -5.97
C MET A 321 15.38 14.43 -4.94
N ASP A 322 14.60 13.36 -4.83
CA ASP A 322 14.86 12.25 -3.90
C ASP A 322 16.19 11.55 -4.25
N ILE A 323 16.38 11.18 -5.52
CA ILE A 323 17.62 10.58 -6.01
C ILE A 323 18.80 11.54 -5.84
N GLY A 324 18.62 12.82 -6.15
CA GLY A 324 19.65 13.85 -6.00
C GLY A 324 20.10 14.07 -4.56
N SER A 325 19.25 13.74 -3.58
CA SER A 325 19.59 13.78 -2.15
C SER A 325 20.33 12.54 -1.66
N MET A 326 20.35 11.46 -2.45
CA MET A 326 21.03 10.20 -2.12
C MET A 326 22.50 10.24 -2.52
N SER A 327 23.35 9.54 -1.77
CA SER A 327 24.78 9.39 -2.08
C SER A 327 25.01 8.34 -3.19
N ILE A 328 24.35 8.49 -4.34
CA ILE A 328 24.50 7.60 -5.49
C ILE A 328 25.69 8.03 -6.29
N LYS A 329 26.70 7.14 -6.42
CA LYS A 329 27.95 7.42 -7.14
C LYS A 329 27.77 7.41 -8.66
N ASP A 330 26.96 6.51 -9.18
CA ASP A 330 26.64 6.42 -10.60
C ASP A 330 25.14 6.17 -10.81
N ILE A 331 24.47 7.13 -11.41
CA ILE A 331 23.06 7.07 -11.74
C ILE A 331 22.77 5.94 -12.75
N ASN A 332 23.74 5.60 -13.62
CA ASN A 332 23.59 4.53 -14.61
C ASN A 332 23.55 3.13 -13.98
N GLU A 333 23.90 2.99 -12.71
CA GLU A 333 23.70 1.74 -11.95
C GLU A 333 22.25 1.51 -11.52
N MET A 334 21.35 2.49 -11.69
CA MET A 334 19.92 2.33 -11.37
C MET A 334 19.17 1.58 -12.47
N THR A 335 17.94 1.14 -12.16
CA THR A 335 17.01 0.61 -13.15
C THR A 335 16.65 1.67 -14.18
N PHE A 336 16.27 1.22 -15.39
CA PHE A 336 15.91 2.15 -16.45
C PHE A 336 14.73 3.07 -16.05
N GLN A 337 13.77 2.58 -15.24
CA GLN A 337 12.65 3.37 -14.72
C GLN A 337 13.14 4.55 -13.87
N ALA A 338 14.07 4.29 -12.95
CA ALA A 338 14.64 5.34 -12.10
C ALA A 338 15.46 6.35 -12.92
N ILE A 339 16.24 5.88 -13.90
CA ILE A 339 17.00 6.74 -14.83
C ILE A 339 16.04 7.59 -15.68
N TRP A 340 14.94 7.01 -16.17
CA TRP A 340 13.95 7.72 -16.96
C TRP A 340 13.31 8.87 -16.17
N GLU A 341 12.90 8.60 -14.92
CA GLU A 341 12.31 9.62 -14.03
C GLU A 341 13.33 10.70 -13.66
N TYR A 342 14.56 10.31 -13.35
CA TYR A 342 15.63 11.24 -13.01
C TYR A 342 15.93 12.21 -14.17
N ASN A 343 16.13 11.69 -15.38
CA ASN A 343 16.43 12.50 -16.55
C ASN A 343 15.27 13.44 -16.89
N ARG A 344 14.03 12.93 -16.88
CA ARG A 344 12.85 13.77 -17.11
C ARG A 344 12.71 14.86 -16.03
N GLY A 345 12.88 14.49 -14.75
CA GLY A 345 12.74 15.41 -13.62
C GLY A 345 13.77 16.53 -13.60
N LYS A 346 14.98 16.28 -14.13
CA LYS A 346 16.06 17.26 -14.30
C LYS A 346 15.64 18.43 -15.20
N ASP A 347 14.88 18.14 -16.25
CA ASP A 347 14.52 19.12 -17.28
C ASP A 347 13.25 19.94 -16.92
N ILE A 348 12.50 19.53 -15.88
CA ILE A 348 11.29 20.24 -15.41
C ILE A 348 11.66 21.56 -14.75
N LYS A 349 11.04 22.65 -15.21
CA LYS A 349 11.23 24.03 -14.73
C LYS A 349 10.11 24.44 -13.78
N ASP A 350 10.30 25.51 -13.05
CA ASP A 350 9.30 26.04 -12.12
C ASP A 350 7.98 26.39 -12.81
N ASN A 351 8.03 26.95 -14.03
CA ASN A 351 6.83 27.23 -14.82
C ASN A 351 6.02 25.95 -15.16
N ASP A 352 6.67 24.81 -15.35
CA ASP A 352 5.98 23.53 -15.60
C ASP A 352 5.26 23.06 -14.32
N ILE A 353 5.87 23.31 -13.16
CA ILE A 353 5.26 23.05 -11.84
C ILE A 353 4.03 23.94 -11.65
N ASP A 354 4.11 25.24 -11.96
CA ASP A 354 2.97 26.19 -11.82
C ASP A 354 1.79 25.76 -12.71
N ILE A 355 2.06 25.39 -13.97
CA ILE A 355 1.04 24.87 -14.89
C ILE A 355 0.39 23.58 -14.33
N ALA A 356 1.20 22.67 -13.80
CA ALA A 356 0.72 21.43 -13.21
C ALA A 356 -0.12 21.68 -11.94
N LEU A 357 0.23 22.66 -11.12
CA LEU A 357 -0.56 23.09 -9.95
C LEU A 357 -1.92 23.62 -10.34
N GLU A 358 -2.04 24.44 -11.39
CA GLU A 358 -3.32 24.95 -11.87
C GLU A 358 -4.21 23.82 -12.43
N LYS A 359 -3.66 22.89 -13.22
CA LYS A 359 -4.38 21.71 -13.69
C LYS A 359 -4.88 20.86 -12.51
N ARG A 360 -4.00 20.61 -11.51
CA ARG A 360 -4.35 19.86 -10.29
C ARG A 360 -5.48 20.55 -9.51
N LYS A 361 -5.43 21.87 -9.34
CA LYS A 361 -6.46 22.66 -8.65
C LYS A 361 -7.83 22.52 -9.32
N LYS A 362 -7.87 22.57 -10.66
CA LYS A 362 -9.09 22.30 -11.43
C LYS A 362 -9.62 20.89 -11.14
N SER A 363 -8.76 19.87 -11.22
CA SER A 363 -9.15 18.49 -10.92
C SER A 363 -9.67 18.30 -9.49
N ILE A 364 -9.09 18.99 -8.49
CA ILE A 364 -9.60 18.99 -7.11
C ILE A 364 -11.02 19.56 -7.05
N ASN A 365 -11.28 20.67 -7.76
CA ASN A 365 -12.61 21.28 -7.80
C ASN A 365 -13.63 20.33 -8.45
N ASP A 366 -13.29 19.70 -9.57
CA ASP A 366 -14.18 18.78 -10.30
C ASP A 366 -14.54 17.56 -9.40
N ILE A 367 -13.56 16.97 -8.74
CA ILE A 367 -13.78 15.85 -7.82
C ILE A 367 -14.61 16.27 -6.59
N ASN A 368 -14.36 17.46 -6.05
CA ASN A 368 -15.16 17.97 -4.93
C ASN A 368 -16.62 18.22 -5.30
N GLN A 369 -16.93 18.55 -6.58
CA GLN A 369 -18.33 18.60 -7.02
C GLN A 369 -18.98 17.21 -6.99
N ILE A 370 -18.29 16.17 -7.47
CA ILE A 370 -18.80 14.80 -7.42
C ILE A 370 -19.05 14.36 -5.95
N PHE A 371 -18.15 14.69 -5.07
CA PHE A 371 -18.29 14.37 -3.63
C PHE A 371 -19.40 15.13 -2.90
N LYS A 372 -20.11 16.07 -3.53
CA LYS A 372 -21.33 16.63 -2.93
C LYS A 372 -22.48 15.62 -2.88
N ASP A 373 -22.52 14.72 -3.88
CA ASP A 373 -23.62 13.76 -4.06
C ASP A 373 -23.22 12.35 -3.65
N TYR A 374 -21.93 12.05 -3.51
CA TYR A 374 -21.40 10.72 -3.24
C TYR A 374 -20.47 10.68 -2.01
N ASP A 375 -20.53 9.58 -1.28
CA ASP A 375 -19.65 9.30 -0.15
C ASP A 375 -18.30 8.79 -0.59
N PHE A 376 -18.31 7.96 -1.64
CA PHE A 376 -17.10 7.35 -2.20
C PHE A 376 -17.13 7.35 -3.72
N LEU A 377 -15.91 7.35 -4.29
CA LEU A 377 -15.69 7.00 -5.68
C LEU A 377 -15.11 5.59 -5.74
N ALA A 378 -15.38 4.86 -6.81
CA ALA A 378 -14.80 3.54 -7.03
C ALA A 378 -14.18 3.39 -8.42
N LEU A 379 -13.03 2.71 -8.45
CA LEU A 379 -12.24 2.37 -9.63
C LEU A 379 -11.61 0.98 -9.44
N PRO A 380 -11.27 0.23 -10.49
CA PRO A 380 -10.44 -0.96 -10.34
C PRO A 380 -9.10 -0.65 -9.64
N SER A 381 -8.52 -1.62 -8.94
CA SER A 381 -7.20 -1.48 -8.29
C SER A 381 -6.03 -1.97 -9.15
N ALA A 382 -6.25 -2.21 -10.42
CA ALA A 382 -5.22 -2.43 -11.43
C ALA A 382 -5.86 -2.41 -12.83
N GLN A 383 -5.06 -2.14 -13.86
CA GLN A 383 -5.50 -2.16 -15.26
C GLN A 383 -5.19 -3.49 -15.96
N VAL A 384 -4.33 -4.31 -15.37
CA VAL A 384 -3.97 -5.66 -15.81
C VAL A 384 -4.01 -6.63 -14.64
N PHE A 385 -4.19 -7.92 -14.92
CA PHE A 385 -3.99 -8.98 -13.94
C PHE A 385 -2.49 -9.22 -13.65
N PRO A 386 -2.13 -9.98 -12.60
CA PRO A 386 -0.75 -10.36 -12.36
C PRO A 386 -0.09 -10.96 -13.62
N PHE A 387 0.94 -10.30 -14.14
CA PHE A 387 1.69 -10.68 -15.33
C PHE A 387 2.94 -11.51 -14.96
N LYS A 388 3.70 -12.02 -15.93
CA LYS A 388 4.93 -12.79 -15.67
C LYS A 388 5.92 -12.00 -14.84
N LYS A 389 6.40 -12.55 -13.73
CA LYS A 389 7.24 -11.84 -12.75
C LYS A 389 8.64 -11.47 -13.26
N GLU A 390 9.08 -12.06 -14.36
CA GLU A 390 10.35 -11.73 -15.03
C GLU A 390 10.28 -10.45 -15.87
N LEU A 391 9.06 -9.98 -16.21
CA LEU A 391 8.86 -8.74 -16.95
C LEU A 391 8.97 -7.54 -15.99
N ASN A 392 9.65 -6.49 -16.42
CA ASN A 392 9.73 -5.26 -15.65
C ASN A 392 8.38 -4.54 -15.55
N TYR A 393 7.58 -4.59 -16.62
CA TYR A 393 6.22 -4.04 -16.72
C TYR A 393 5.53 -4.58 -17.98
N PRO A 394 4.18 -4.53 -18.05
CA PRO A 394 3.46 -4.82 -19.29
C PRO A 394 3.62 -3.68 -20.30
N GLU A 395 3.98 -4.00 -21.52
CA GLU A 395 4.11 -3.02 -22.62
C GLU A 395 2.79 -2.74 -23.35
N LYS A 396 1.78 -3.58 -23.11
CA LYS A 396 0.45 -3.50 -23.73
C LYS A 396 -0.65 -3.87 -22.73
N ILE A 397 -1.83 -3.32 -22.95
CA ILE A 397 -3.09 -3.76 -22.37
C ILE A 397 -3.99 -4.20 -23.53
N ASN A 398 -4.26 -5.50 -23.65
CA ASN A 398 -4.84 -6.09 -24.86
C ASN A 398 -4.03 -5.65 -26.10
N ASP A 399 -4.66 -5.02 -27.10
CA ASP A 399 -4.01 -4.53 -28.32
C ASP A 399 -3.47 -3.09 -28.18
N PHE A 400 -3.66 -2.43 -27.05
CA PHE A 400 -3.23 -1.05 -26.81
C PHE A 400 -1.79 -1.00 -26.31
N SER A 401 -0.87 -0.44 -27.09
CA SER A 401 0.52 -0.22 -26.69
C SER A 401 0.63 0.96 -25.73
N LEU A 402 1.41 0.79 -24.67
CA LEU A 402 1.63 1.80 -23.63
C LEU A 402 2.79 2.72 -24.02
N ASP A 403 2.64 4.02 -23.74
CA ASP A 403 3.61 5.07 -24.06
C ASP A 403 4.73 5.21 -23.00
N THR A 404 4.46 4.72 -21.78
CA THR A 404 5.42 4.80 -20.67
C THR A 404 5.39 3.52 -19.84
N TYR A 405 6.47 3.27 -19.10
CA TYR A 405 6.64 2.09 -18.25
C TYR A 405 5.61 1.98 -17.11
N HIS A 406 4.89 3.04 -16.80
CA HIS A 406 3.92 3.11 -15.70
C HIS A 406 2.49 3.46 -16.14
N ARG A 407 2.21 3.55 -17.45
CA ARG A 407 0.85 3.83 -17.96
C ARG A 407 -0.16 2.75 -17.56
N TRP A 408 0.27 1.52 -17.38
CA TRP A 408 -0.57 0.40 -16.97
C TRP A 408 -1.11 0.49 -15.53
N ILE A 409 -0.67 1.48 -14.75
CA ILE A 409 -1.14 1.77 -13.39
C ILE A 409 -1.65 3.20 -13.23
N GLU A 410 -2.01 3.87 -14.35
CA GLU A 410 -2.53 5.25 -14.31
C GLU A 410 -3.83 5.39 -13.50
N VAL A 411 -4.61 4.30 -13.35
CA VAL A 411 -5.83 4.24 -12.55
C VAL A 411 -5.64 4.69 -11.08
N PHE A 412 -4.42 4.69 -10.57
CA PHE A 412 -4.10 5.13 -9.21
C PHE A 412 -3.84 6.62 -9.07
N ILE A 413 -3.67 7.34 -10.18
CA ILE A 413 -3.25 8.75 -10.17
C ILE A 413 -4.31 9.64 -9.54
N LEU A 414 -5.57 9.40 -9.82
CA LEU A 414 -6.68 10.23 -9.32
C LEU A 414 -6.56 10.46 -7.80
N SER A 415 -6.49 9.38 -7.02
CA SER A 415 -6.40 9.50 -5.57
C SER A 415 -5.03 9.95 -5.09
N SER A 416 -3.95 9.58 -5.77
CA SER A 416 -2.59 9.96 -5.39
C SER A 416 -2.32 11.44 -5.60
N LEU A 417 -2.66 11.97 -6.78
CA LEU A 417 -2.44 13.37 -7.14
C LEU A 417 -3.33 14.33 -6.32
N LEU A 418 -4.55 13.89 -6.00
CA LEU A 418 -5.52 14.71 -5.26
C LEU A 418 -5.48 14.45 -3.74
N GLU A 419 -4.51 13.66 -3.27
CA GLU A 419 -4.27 13.37 -1.84
C GLU A 419 -5.50 12.76 -1.13
N LEU A 420 -6.22 11.86 -1.81
CA LEU A 420 -7.44 11.25 -1.30
C LEU A 420 -7.14 9.92 -0.57
N PRO A 421 -7.74 9.69 0.61
CA PRO A 421 -7.62 8.41 1.30
C PRO A 421 -8.30 7.32 0.49
N THR A 422 -7.63 6.19 0.32
CA THR A 422 -8.08 5.13 -0.57
C THR A 422 -7.72 3.76 -0.03
N ILE A 423 -8.70 2.87 0.04
CA ILE A 423 -8.46 1.47 0.33
C ILE A 423 -8.75 0.60 -0.89
N THR A 424 -7.88 -0.38 -1.15
CA THR A 424 -8.20 -1.49 -2.03
C THR A 424 -8.97 -2.54 -1.25
N VAL A 425 -10.12 -2.96 -1.78
CA VAL A 425 -10.89 -4.09 -1.30
C VAL A 425 -10.87 -5.21 -2.34
N PRO A 426 -10.76 -6.50 -1.95
CA PRO A 426 -10.83 -7.63 -2.87
C PRO A 426 -12.20 -7.69 -3.58
N VAL A 427 -12.26 -8.06 -4.87
CA VAL A 427 -13.51 -8.20 -5.61
C VAL A 427 -13.72 -9.59 -6.21
N GLY A 428 -12.71 -10.46 -6.16
CA GLY A 428 -12.77 -11.82 -6.67
C GLY A 428 -11.61 -12.18 -7.59
N PHE A 429 -11.83 -13.17 -8.43
CA PHE A 429 -10.81 -13.80 -9.26
C PHE A 429 -11.31 -13.91 -10.70
N ASN A 430 -10.40 -13.83 -11.66
CA ASN A 430 -10.69 -14.15 -13.05
C ASN A 430 -10.76 -15.67 -13.29
N LYS A 431 -11.06 -16.08 -14.53
CA LYS A 431 -11.09 -17.50 -14.93
C LYS A 431 -9.77 -18.25 -14.71
N ASN A 432 -8.65 -17.55 -14.65
CA ASN A 432 -7.32 -18.10 -14.38
C ASN A 432 -6.98 -18.11 -12.87
N LYS A 433 -7.95 -17.85 -12.00
CA LYS A 433 -7.79 -17.76 -10.52
C LYS A 433 -6.83 -16.66 -10.06
N LEU A 434 -6.60 -15.63 -10.88
CA LEU A 434 -5.83 -14.46 -10.49
C LEU A 434 -6.73 -13.42 -9.83
N PRO A 435 -6.36 -12.88 -8.67
CA PRO A 435 -7.20 -11.95 -7.91
C PRO A 435 -7.23 -10.56 -8.53
N MET A 436 -8.29 -9.81 -8.22
CA MET A 436 -8.45 -8.40 -8.50
C MET A 436 -9.03 -7.67 -7.29
N GLY A 437 -8.77 -6.37 -7.22
CA GLY A 437 -9.31 -5.46 -6.21
C GLY A 437 -10.00 -4.26 -6.83
N MET A 438 -10.72 -3.54 -5.98
CA MET A 438 -11.36 -2.27 -6.32
C MET A 438 -10.94 -1.20 -5.30
N GLN A 439 -10.62 -0.01 -5.79
CA GLN A 439 -10.36 1.16 -4.96
C GLN A 439 -11.69 1.74 -4.46
N ILE A 440 -11.77 1.96 -3.15
CA ILE A 440 -12.79 2.79 -2.51
C ILE A 440 -12.10 4.07 -2.06
N ILE A 441 -12.44 5.17 -2.71
CA ILE A 441 -11.78 6.46 -2.58
C ILE A 441 -12.70 7.40 -1.80
N GLY A 442 -12.24 7.93 -0.68
CA GLY A 442 -12.97 8.91 0.14
C GLY A 442 -12.57 10.36 -0.16
N LYS A 443 -13.30 11.31 0.41
CA LYS A 443 -12.90 12.71 0.45
C LYS A 443 -11.58 12.86 1.19
N LYS A 444 -10.82 13.90 0.88
CA LYS A 444 -9.62 14.23 1.64
C LYS A 444 -9.95 14.36 3.14
N ASN A 445 -9.20 13.68 4.00
CA ASN A 445 -9.36 13.58 5.45
C ASN A 445 -10.56 12.72 5.92
N ASP A 446 -11.22 11.96 5.04
CA ASP A 446 -12.27 11.01 5.40
C ASP A 446 -11.71 9.59 5.66
N ASP A 447 -10.47 9.48 6.10
CA ASP A 447 -9.75 8.23 6.36
C ASP A 447 -10.53 7.26 7.25
N LEU A 448 -11.11 7.79 8.33
CA LEU A 448 -11.94 7.02 9.26
C LEU A 448 -13.14 6.37 8.56
N LYS A 449 -13.83 7.13 7.70
CA LYS A 449 -15.02 6.67 6.97
C LYS A 449 -14.67 5.62 5.92
N VAL A 450 -13.56 5.81 5.20
CA VAL A 450 -13.05 4.84 4.21
C VAL A 450 -12.77 3.49 4.86
N LEU A 451 -12.09 3.49 6.01
CA LEU A 451 -11.75 2.25 6.70
C LEU A 451 -12.98 1.61 7.39
N ALA A 452 -13.88 2.41 7.95
CA ALA A 452 -15.14 1.91 8.49
C ALA A 452 -16.01 1.24 7.41
N PHE A 453 -16.04 1.80 6.19
CA PHE A 453 -16.70 1.16 5.06
C PHE A 453 -16.04 -0.17 4.69
N ALA A 454 -14.70 -0.24 4.65
CA ALA A 454 -13.98 -1.48 4.37
C ALA A 454 -14.27 -2.57 5.43
N ARG A 455 -14.44 -2.21 6.71
CA ARG A 455 -14.86 -3.13 7.78
C ARG A 455 -16.25 -3.72 7.49
N LYS A 456 -17.21 -2.89 7.08
CA LYS A 456 -18.55 -3.36 6.65
C LYS A 456 -18.45 -4.24 5.42
N TYR A 457 -17.63 -3.88 4.44
CA TYR A 457 -17.38 -4.68 3.25
C TYR A 457 -16.85 -6.08 3.59
N GLU A 458 -15.85 -6.17 4.48
CA GLU A 458 -15.34 -7.48 4.93
C GLU A 458 -16.40 -8.30 5.68
N GLN A 459 -17.24 -7.67 6.51
CA GLN A 459 -18.34 -8.35 7.18
C GLN A 459 -19.34 -8.95 6.20
N MET A 460 -19.60 -8.28 5.06
CA MET A 460 -20.52 -8.76 4.01
C MET A 460 -19.94 -9.93 3.20
N PHE A 461 -18.63 -9.87 2.87
CA PHE A 461 -18.03 -10.74 1.84
C PHE A 461 -16.98 -11.72 2.36
N ASN A 462 -16.42 -11.51 3.54
CA ASN A 462 -15.47 -12.42 4.23
C ASN A 462 -14.26 -12.84 3.37
N TYR A 463 -13.67 -11.93 2.63
CA TYR A 463 -12.51 -12.22 1.75
C TYR A 463 -11.28 -12.73 2.50
N SER A 464 -11.11 -12.36 3.78
CA SER A 464 -10.02 -12.85 4.63
C SER A 464 -10.02 -14.37 4.85
N LYS A 465 -11.13 -15.06 4.54
CA LYS A 465 -11.25 -16.53 4.59
C LYS A 465 -10.70 -17.21 3.34
N ILE A 466 -10.54 -16.49 2.22
CA ILE A 466 -9.99 -17.02 0.98
C ILE A 466 -8.46 -16.99 1.09
N LYS A 467 -7.82 -18.14 0.92
CA LYS A 467 -6.38 -18.32 1.12
C LYS A 467 -5.70 -18.77 -0.16
N PRO A 468 -4.43 -18.34 -0.37
CA PRO A 468 -3.61 -18.93 -1.42
C PRO A 468 -3.18 -20.36 -1.03
N GLU A 469 -3.03 -21.20 -2.03
CA GLU A 469 -2.42 -22.54 -1.94
C GLU A 469 -0.95 -22.44 -2.39
N ILE A 470 0.01 -22.36 -1.42
CA ILE A 470 1.44 -22.11 -1.67
C ILE A 470 2.27 -23.39 -1.50
#